data_ad992fbe3a79e3c190e2841c20ba69e8
#
_entry.id   ad992fbe3a79e3c190e2841c20ba69e8
#
_cell.length_a   1.000
_cell.length_b   1.000
_cell.length_c   1.000
_cell.angle_alpha   90.00
_cell.angle_beta   90.00
_cell.angle_gamma   90.00
#
_symmetry.space_group_name_H-M   'P 1'
#
loop_
_entity.id
_entity.type
_entity.pdbx_description
1 polymer ?
#
loop_
_entity_poly.entity_id
_entity_poly.type
_entity_poly.pdbx_seq_one_letter_code
_entity_poly.pdbx_strand_id
1 'polypeptide(L)'
;MPIAKKLFKYYLAIISIFLIGRVALFALYFDRFATDDVNYYLSFLYGLKMDTIVASMLLIIPLIILTFTPSNLSRFSNFLLRSYFLIVLGFLIYMENATFPFFTQYDVRPNFKFVEYLEYPVEVFNMLLADFKLPLAIAFTMIAIFTWFFMKTTKESFIKVLQSPLKQRVLWFLPLAILLFLGIRSSLGHRPANISDAMYSTNRILNEVTKNSLYSVGYAIYANKKYSTKAIKLYGKMSIDEAKKRMNRRLGIKGDDLNASSTFSRLEKTHFASSKKKNLVIFLQESLGYQFVSQEITPELLKLKKESLWFNDAYSNGTRSVRGIAGTTAGFLAVPGKGVVKRTKSQNNFFTFAKLLKPLGYHSLFLYGGEARFDNMRSWFLGNGFDEIIEGKDFKNPAYVATWGASDEDLVKKGNERFSELYKEGKPFSALMFSSSNHSPFDIPAGRIEEVRKGENCVENAVKYADYAIGKFFEEAKKLPYYKDTIFVVIADHNIRVYGDDIVPVNMFHIPALIIGEGVKAKEYNSLASQPDVLATALDYLGAEFNYPILGHSIFSDDKQNINLMQFNETYALRVNDIVAVVQPNQPAQTYEYVNEHLKPIKHNSELERDALAFVLGLNYLYDKQKYR
;
A
#
# COMPACT_ATOMS: atom_id res chain seq x y z
N MET A 1 -1.21 -44.42 23.48
CA MET A 1 -1.11 -43.28 22.56
C MET A 1 -2.41 -42.47 22.31
N PRO A 2 -3.35 -42.33 23.22
CA PRO A 2 -4.61 -41.61 22.92
C PRO A 2 -4.40 -40.11 22.64
N ILE A 3 -3.47 -39.45 23.38
CA ILE A 3 -3.16 -38.01 23.23
C ILE A 3 -2.54 -37.70 21.87
N ALA A 4 -1.54 -38.47 21.45
CA ALA A 4 -0.87 -38.27 20.16
C ALA A 4 -1.83 -38.45 18.98
N LYS A 5 -2.68 -39.50 18.99
CA LYS A 5 -3.71 -39.72 17.95
C LYS A 5 -4.69 -38.56 17.88
N LYS A 6 -5.05 -37.97 19.03
CA LYS A 6 -5.99 -36.85 19.08
C LYS A 6 -5.38 -35.57 18.52
N LEU A 7 -4.16 -35.24 18.94
CA LEU A 7 -3.44 -34.07 18.40
C LEU A 7 -3.17 -34.21 16.91
N PHE A 8 -2.76 -35.39 16.45
CA PHE A 8 -2.54 -35.67 15.03
C PHE A 8 -3.80 -35.51 14.19
N LYS A 9 -4.98 -35.95 14.71
CA LYS A 9 -6.26 -35.70 14.03
C LYS A 9 -6.52 -34.20 13.80
N TYR A 10 -6.29 -33.37 14.81
CA TYR A 10 -6.49 -31.92 14.68
C TYR A 10 -5.38 -31.24 13.85
N TYR A 11 -4.15 -31.75 13.92
CA TYR A 11 -3.09 -31.35 13.01
C TYR A 11 -3.52 -31.56 11.54
N LEU A 12 -4.01 -32.75 11.20
CA LEU A 12 -4.50 -33.03 9.85
C LEU A 12 -5.69 -32.15 9.46
N ALA A 13 -6.60 -31.86 10.39
CA ALA A 13 -7.73 -30.98 10.12
C ALA A 13 -7.25 -29.54 9.76
N ILE A 14 -6.27 -29.00 10.49
CA ILE A 14 -5.67 -27.67 10.22
C ILE A 14 -4.97 -27.69 8.86
N ILE A 15 -4.11 -28.70 8.61
CA ILE A 15 -3.41 -28.84 7.31
C ILE A 15 -4.40 -28.95 6.16
N SER A 16 -5.50 -29.69 6.34
CA SER A 16 -6.52 -29.86 5.28
C SER A 16 -7.20 -28.53 4.91
N ILE A 17 -7.49 -27.66 5.90
CA ILE A 17 -8.07 -26.34 5.64
C ILE A 17 -7.12 -25.49 4.77
N PHE A 18 -5.85 -25.42 5.15
CA PHE A 18 -4.84 -24.69 4.37
C PHE A 18 -4.60 -25.29 3.00
N LEU A 19 -4.56 -26.62 2.90
CA LEU A 19 -4.37 -27.32 1.63
C LEU A 19 -5.53 -27.04 0.66
N ILE A 20 -6.78 -27.08 1.13
CA ILE A 20 -7.96 -26.76 0.31
C ILE A 20 -7.87 -25.32 -0.20
N GLY A 21 -7.58 -24.34 0.66
CA GLY A 21 -7.39 -22.95 0.26
C GLY A 21 -6.25 -22.78 -0.76
N ARG A 22 -5.13 -23.49 -0.57
CA ARG A 22 -3.99 -23.48 -1.51
C ARG A 22 -4.35 -24.10 -2.86
N VAL A 23 -5.00 -25.26 -2.88
CA VAL A 23 -5.45 -25.91 -4.12
C VAL A 23 -6.40 -24.99 -4.90
N ALA A 24 -7.33 -24.32 -4.21
CA ALA A 24 -8.25 -23.41 -4.86
C ALA A 24 -7.53 -22.18 -5.46
N LEU A 25 -6.61 -21.55 -4.72
CA LEU A 25 -5.80 -20.46 -5.27
C LEU A 25 -4.91 -20.92 -6.42
N PHE A 26 -4.28 -22.07 -6.29
CA PHE A 26 -3.45 -22.67 -7.35
C PHE A 26 -4.26 -22.87 -8.64
N ALA A 27 -5.46 -23.41 -8.52
CA ALA A 27 -6.34 -23.64 -9.68
C ALA A 27 -6.85 -22.33 -10.30
N LEU A 28 -7.23 -21.33 -9.47
CA LEU A 28 -7.75 -20.06 -9.95
C LEU A 28 -6.72 -19.19 -10.69
N TYR A 29 -5.44 -19.34 -10.36
CA TYR A 29 -4.37 -18.51 -10.92
C TYR A 29 -3.35 -19.33 -11.70
N PHE A 30 -3.71 -20.56 -12.09
CA PHE A 30 -2.81 -21.50 -12.77
C PHE A 30 -2.20 -20.91 -14.05
N ASP A 31 -3.01 -20.23 -14.87
CA ASP A 31 -2.58 -19.67 -16.16
C ASP A 31 -1.46 -18.62 -16.01
N ARG A 32 -1.33 -18.00 -14.82
CA ARG A 32 -0.33 -16.95 -14.55
C ARG A 32 1.08 -17.50 -14.26
N PHE A 33 1.25 -18.81 -14.18
CA PHE A 33 2.55 -19.43 -13.93
C PHE A 33 2.73 -20.77 -14.68
N ALA A 34 1.73 -21.22 -15.42
CA ALA A 34 1.78 -22.50 -16.13
C ALA A 34 2.86 -22.57 -17.22
N THR A 35 3.21 -21.40 -17.78
CA THR A 35 4.23 -21.26 -18.85
C THR A 35 5.63 -20.98 -18.33
N ASP A 36 5.79 -20.74 -17.02
CA ASP A 36 7.07 -20.46 -16.42
C ASP A 36 7.93 -21.73 -16.33
N ASP A 37 9.22 -21.59 -16.56
CA ASP A 37 10.20 -22.68 -16.35
C ASP A 37 10.51 -22.86 -14.86
N VAL A 38 9.47 -23.15 -14.07
CA VAL A 38 9.54 -23.32 -12.61
C VAL A 38 8.73 -24.54 -12.19
N ASN A 39 9.25 -25.31 -11.25
CA ASN A 39 8.49 -26.41 -10.65
C ASN A 39 7.41 -25.87 -9.70
N TYR A 40 6.24 -25.55 -10.23
CA TYR A 40 5.13 -24.97 -9.47
C TYR A 40 4.54 -25.93 -8.41
N TYR A 41 4.75 -27.24 -8.49
CA TYR A 41 4.33 -28.18 -7.45
C TYR A 41 5.11 -28.04 -6.14
N LEU A 42 6.28 -27.43 -6.15
CA LEU A 42 7.03 -27.13 -4.92
C LEU A 42 6.25 -26.19 -3.97
N SER A 43 5.28 -25.42 -4.49
CA SER A 43 4.38 -24.59 -3.66
C SER A 43 3.63 -25.42 -2.61
N PHE A 44 3.30 -26.65 -2.89
CA PHE A 44 2.65 -27.56 -1.93
C PHE A 44 3.62 -28.06 -0.88
N LEU A 45 4.86 -28.37 -1.24
CA LEU A 45 5.89 -28.84 -0.30
C LEU A 45 6.31 -27.72 0.67
N TYR A 46 6.68 -26.57 0.11
CA TYR A 46 7.01 -25.40 0.95
C TYR A 46 5.79 -24.87 1.71
N GLY A 47 4.60 -24.96 1.11
CA GLY A 47 3.35 -24.62 1.77
C GLY A 47 3.04 -25.50 2.97
N LEU A 48 3.24 -26.82 2.86
CA LEU A 48 3.09 -27.75 3.98
C LEU A 48 4.01 -27.37 5.16
N LYS A 49 5.24 -26.89 4.87
CA LYS A 49 6.15 -26.36 5.88
C LYS A 49 5.55 -25.17 6.62
N MET A 50 4.98 -24.19 5.88
CA MET A 50 4.34 -23.01 6.45
C MET A 50 3.09 -23.37 7.28
N ASP A 51 2.30 -24.34 6.79
CA ASP A 51 1.10 -24.82 7.48
C ASP A 51 1.44 -25.56 8.77
N THR A 52 2.52 -26.34 8.75
CA THR A 52 3.03 -27.06 9.94
C THR A 52 3.46 -26.11 11.06
N ILE A 53 4.04 -24.96 10.73
CA ILE A 53 4.38 -23.93 11.72
C ILE A 53 3.12 -23.50 12.48
N VAL A 54 2.07 -23.12 11.76
CA VAL A 54 0.81 -22.66 12.35
C VAL A 54 0.11 -23.78 13.11
N ALA A 55 -0.01 -24.95 12.51
CA ALA A 55 -0.65 -26.10 13.15
C ALA A 55 0.04 -26.46 14.47
N SER A 56 1.38 -26.46 14.49
CA SER A 56 2.15 -26.75 15.70
C SER A 56 1.95 -25.69 16.77
N MET A 57 1.90 -24.40 16.43
CA MET A 57 1.60 -23.31 17.38
C MET A 57 0.22 -23.48 18.00
N LEU A 58 -0.81 -23.76 17.19
CA LEU A 58 -2.18 -23.94 17.65
C LEU A 58 -2.38 -25.18 18.53
N LEU A 59 -1.53 -26.20 18.41
CA LEU A 59 -1.63 -27.41 19.19
C LEU A 59 -0.95 -27.36 20.56
N ILE A 60 -0.18 -26.31 20.89
CA ILE A 60 0.47 -26.16 22.21
C ILE A 60 -0.55 -26.14 23.33
N ILE A 61 -1.58 -25.27 23.22
CA ILE A 61 -2.63 -25.13 24.25
C ILE A 61 -3.37 -26.46 24.49
N PRO A 62 -3.89 -27.15 23.42
CA PRO A 62 -4.46 -28.46 23.57
C PRO A 62 -3.52 -29.50 24.22
N LEU A 63 -2.24 -29.51 23.86
CA LEU A 63 -1.27 -30.44 24.49
C LEU A 63 -1.17 -30.21 26.01
N ILE A 64 -1.06 -28.96 26.45
CA ILE A 64 -0.98 -28.59 27.87
C ILE A 64 -2.26 -29.03 28.61
N ILE A 65 -3.43 -28.70 28.08
CA ILE A 65 -4.72 -29.02 28.68
C ILE A 65 -4.90 -30.55 28.75
N LEU A 66 -4.67 -31.27 27.66
CA LEU A 66 -4.80 -32.73 27.62
C LEU A 66 -3.82 -33.44 28.55
N THR A 67 -2.65 -32.86 28.80
CA THR A 67 -1.64 -33.46 29.65
C THR A 67 -1.91 -33.26 31.15
N PHE A 68 -2.13 -32.01 31.55
CA PHE A 68 -2.06 -31.64 32.98
C PHE A 68 -3.43 -31.53 33.66
N THR A 69 -4.56 -31.57 32.91
CA THR A 69 -5.88 -31.49 33.55
C THR A 69 -6.20 -32.75 34.39
N PRO A 70 -6.61 -32.60 35.65
CA PRO A 70 -7.09 -33.72 36.47
C PRO A 70 -8.35 -34.37 35.87
N SER A 71 -8.52 -35.68 36.10
CA SER A 71 -9.64 -36.46 35.54
C SER A 71 -11.03 -36.01 36.02
N ASN A 72 -11.13 -35.44 37.22
CA ASN A 72 -12.39 -34.85 37.75
C ASN A 72 -12.86 -33.62 36.95
N LEU A 73 -11.95 -32.92 36.27
CA LEU A 73 -12.27 -31.79 35.40
C LEU A 73 -12.47 -32.18 33.90
N SER A 74 -12.51 -33.48 33.62
CA SER A 74 -12.57 -33.98 32.22
C SER A 74 -13.72 -33.41 31.38
N ARG A 75 -14.92 -33.25 31.99
CA ARG A 75 -16.09 -32.67 31.30
C ARG A 75 -15.88 -31.21 30.98
N PHE A 76 -15.38 -30.42 31.92
CA PHE A 76 -15.07 -29.00 31.72
C PHE A 76 -13.98 -28.80 30.66
N SER A 77 -12.90 -29.55 30.75
CA SER A 77 -11.79 -29.47 29.79
C SER A 77 -12.19 -29.99 28.40
N ASN A 78 -13.09 -30.96 28.31
CA ASN A 78 -13.66 -31.36 27.02
C ASN A 78 -14.48 -30.21 26.38
N PHE A 79 -15.29 -29.52 27.20
CA PHE A 79 -16.03 -28.32 26.72
C PHE A 79 -15.03 -27.25 26.26
N LEU A 80 -14.01 -26.91 27.06
CA LEU A 80 -13.00 -25.92 26.73
C LEU A 80 -12.25 -26.26 25.44
N LEU A 81 -11.78 -27.48 25.27
CA LEU A 81 -11.07 -27.93 24.07
C LEU A 81 -11.96 -27.95 22.84
N ARG A 82 -13.24 -28.34 22.98
CA ARG A 82 -14.19 -28.28 21.88
C ARG A 82 -14.44 -26.84 21.44
N SER A 83 -14.68 -25.92 22.39
CA SER A 83 -14.85 -24.50 22.12
C SER A 83 -13.61 -23.92 21.45
N TYR A 84 -12.42 -24.26 21.96
CA TYR A 84 -11.16 -23.85 21.36
C TYR A 84 -11.04 -24.29 19.88
N PHE A 85 -11.25 -25.57 19.60
CA PHE A 85 -11.13 -26.08 18.23
C PHE A 85 -12.26 -25.58 17.31
N LEU A 86 -13.47 -25.38 17.84
CA LEU A 86 -14.56 -24.78 17.06
C LEU A 86 -14.19 -23.36 16.61
N ILE A 87 -13.70 -22.54 17.54
CA ILE A 87 -13.30 -21.15 17.26
C ILE A 87 -12.08 -21.12 16.32
N VAL A 88 -11.04 -21.89 16.62
CA VAL A 88 -9.80 -21.90 15.84
C VAL A 88 -10.02 -22.38 14.41
N LEU A 89 -10.68 -23.54 14.25
CA LEU A 89 -10.92 -24.08 12.89
C LEU A 89 -11.92 -23.22 12.10
N GLY A 90 -12.96 -22.70 12.76
CA GLY A 90 -13.89 -21.74 12.16
C GLY A 90 -13.17 -20.47 11.71
N PHE A 91 -12.26 -19.94 12.51
CA PHE A 91 -11.44 -18.78 12.16
C PHE A 91 -10.47 -19.08 11.00
N LEU A 92 -9.88 -20.28 10.94
CA LEU A 92 -9.06 -20.67 9.80
C LEU A 92 -9.87 -20.75 8.50
N ILE A 93 -11.08 -21.33 8.56
CA ILE A 93 -12.00 -21.35 7.42
C ILE A 93 -12.33 -19.93 6.97
N TYR A 94 -12.63 -19.02 7.91
CA TYR A 94 -12.87 -17.61 7.62
C TYR A 94 -11.66 -16.97 6.93
N MET A 95 -10.46 -17.13 7.48
CA MET A 95 -9.23 -16.51 6.95
C MET A 95 -8.86 -17.02 5.56
N GLU A 96 -9.01 -18.32 5.29
CA GLU A 96 -8.78 -18.85 3.94
C GLU A 96 -9.84 -18.37 2.94
N ASN A 97 -11.13 -18.22 3.34
CA ASN A 97 -12.15 -17.61 2.49
C ASN A 97 -11.88 -16.10 2.26
N ALA A 98 -11.50 -15.34 3.28
CA ALA A 98 -11.16 -13.93 3.15
C ALA A 98 -9.95 -13.68 2.23
N THR A 99 -9.14 -14.72 2.02
CA THR A 99 -8.02 -14.66 1.08
C THR A 99 -8.47 -14.39 -0.36
N PHE A 100 -9.56 -14.98 -0.83
CA PHE A 100 -9.98 -14.85 -2.23
C PHE A 100 -10.33 -13.40 -2.61
N PRO A 101 -11.26 -12.70 -1.95
CA PRO A 101 -11.53 -11.29 -2.26
C PRO A 101 -10.29 -10.41 -2.06
N PHE A 102 -9.49 -10.67 -1.01
CA PHE A 102 -8.29 -9.91 -0.77
C PHE A 102 -7.23 -10.13 -1.87
N PHE A 103 -7.06 -11.36 -2.33
CA PHE A 103 -6.16 -11.69 -3.44
C PHE A 103 -6.65 -11.09 -4.76
N THR A 104 -7.96 -11.13 -5.02
CA THR A 104 -8.55 -10.48 -6.19
C THR A 104 -8.25 -8.99 -6.22
N GLN A 105 -8.27 -8.31 -5.07
CA GLN A 105 -8.04 -6.87 -4.98
C GLN A 105 -6.55 -6.49 -4.93
N TYR A 106 -5.72 -7.25 -4.23
CA TYR A 106 -4.33 -6.86 -3.92
C TYR A 106 -3.28 -7.81 -4.49
N ASP A 107 -3.71 -8.91 -5.09
CA ASP A 107 -2.84 -9.90 -5.72
C ASP A 107 -1.80 -10.53 -4.75
N VAL A 108 -2.12 -10.50 -3.46
CA VAL A 108 -1.32 -11.06 -2.36
C VAL A 108 -2.24 -11.70 -1.31
N ARG A 109 -1.73 -12.65 -0.52
CA ARG A 109 -2.46 -13.13 0.65
C ARG A 109 -2.65 -12.01 1.69
N PRO A 110 -3.65 -12.10 2.59
CA PRO A 110 -3.85 -11.17 3.69
C PRO A 110 -2.54 -10.89 4.43
N ASN A 111 -2.19 -9.61 4.55
CA ASN A 111 -0.93 -9.13 5.09
C ASN A 111 -1.18 -7.90 6.00
N PHE A 112 -0.21 -7.00 6.12
CA PHE A 112 -0.35 -5.79 6.94
C PHE A 112 -1.52 -4.89 6.50
N LYS A 113 -1.87 -4.85 5.20
CA LYS A 113 -3.03 -4.09 4.70
C LYS A 113 -4.35 -4.64 5.28
N PHE A 114 -4.47 -5.97 5.39
CA PHE A 114 -5.62 -6.60 6.03
C PHE A 114 -5.79 -6.14 7.49
N VAL A 115 -4.66 -6.02 8.22
CA VAL A 115 -4.67 -5.52 9.60
C VAL A 115 -5.05 -4.03 9.68
N GLU A 116 -4.57 -3.22 8.73
CA GLU A 116 -4.92 -1.80 8.63
C GLU A 116 -6.42 -1.58 8.41
N TYR A 117 -7.07 -2.42 7.60
CA TYR A 117 -8.51 -2.34 7.38
C TYR A 117 -9.36 -2.59 8.64
N LEU A 118 -8.83 -3.34 9.62
CA LEU A 118 -9.53 -3.51 10.90
C LEU A 118 -9.61 -2.20 11.71
N GLU A 119 -8.87 -1.17 11.34
CA GLU A 119 -8.96 0.17 11.94
C GLU A 119 -10.23 0.92 11.45
N TYR A 120 -10.83 0.49 10.32
CA TYR A 120 -11.99 1.13 9.67
C TYR A 120 -13.12 0.12 9.42
N PRO A 121 -13.73 -0.43 10.49
CA PRO A 121 -14.64 -1.56 10.35
C PRO A 121 -15.93 -1.24 9.59
N VAL A 122 -16.43 0.00 9.65
CA VAL A 122 -17.67 0.42 8.99
C VAL A 122 -17.46 0.49 7.48
N GLU A 123 -16.38 1.14 7.04
CA GLU A 123 -16.02 1.30 5.64
C GLU A 123 -15.75 -0.07 4.98
N VAL A 124 -15.01 -0.93 5.70
CA VAL A 124 -14.74 -2.30 5.24
C VAL A 124 -16.02 -3.13 5.16
N PHE A 125 -16.91 -3.01 6.14
CA PHE A 125 -18.17 -3.74 6.13
C PHE A 125 -19.05 -3.31 4.94
N ASN A 126 -19.16 -2.01 4.69
CA ASN A 126 -19.92 -1.48 3.56
C ASN A 126 -19.32 -1.94 2.21
N MET A 127 -18.00 -1.90 2.06
CA MET A 127 -17.29 -2.41 0.88
C MET A 127 -17.57 -3.92 0.68
N LEU A 128 -17.49 -4.73 1.75
CA LEU A 128 -17.74 -6.16 1.67
C LEU A 128 -19.18 -6.47 1.26
N LEU A 129 -20.16 -5.70 1.77
CA LEU A 129 -21.56 -5.85 1.38
C LEU A 129 -21.85 -5.35 -0.03
N ALA A 130 -21.08 -4.38 -0.54
CA ALA A 130 -21.25 -3.90 -1.91
C ALA A 130 -20.64 -4.90 -2.91
N ASP A 131 -19.37 -5.24 -2.78
CA ASP A 131 -18.58 -5.90 -3.82
C ASP A 131 -18.39 -7.41 -3.60
N PHE A 132 -18.56 -7.90 -2.36
CA PHE A 132 -18.18 -9.29 -2.00
C PHE A 132 -19.34 -10.09 -1.38
N LYS A 133 -20.58 -9.84 -1.79
CA LYS A 133 -21.78 -10.55 -1.27
C LYS A 133 -21.70 -12.06 -1.40
N LEU A 134 -21.29 -12.56 -2.58
CA LEU A 134 -21.17 -13.99 -2.84
C LEU A 134 -20.03 -14.64 -2.02
N PRO A 135 -18.81 -14.11 -1.98
CA PRO A 135 -17.76 -14.60 -1.07
C PRO A 135 -18.18 -14.63 0.40
N LEU A 136 -18.88 -13.61 0.87
CA LEU A 136 -19.42 -13.57 2.25
C LEU A 136 -20.44 -14.68 2.49
N ALA A 137 -21.40 -14.87 1.59
CA ALA A 137 -22.41 -15.93 1.69
C ALA A 137 -21.76 -17.32 1.70
N ILE A 138 -20.75 -17.56 0.87
CA ILE A 138 -19.98 -18.80 0.84
C ILE A 138 -19.27 -19.01 2.19
N ALA A 139 -18.57 -18.00 2.72
CA ALA A 139 -17.86 -18.10 3.99
C ALA A 139 -18.80 -18.42 5.15
N PHE A 140 -19.93 -17.73 5.27
CA PHE A 140 -20.95 -17.99 6.29
C PHE A 140 -21.55 -19.39 6.16
N THR A 141 -21.86 -19.84 4.95
CA THR A 141 -22.39 -21.18 4.70
C THR A 141 -21.37 -22.25 5.09
N MET A 142 -20.12 -22.12 4.70
CA MET A 142 -19.05 -23.05 5.07
C MET A 142 -18.85 -23.12 6.59
N ILE A 143 -18.85 -21.99 7.28
CA ILE A 143 -18.73 -21.94 8.75
C ILE A 143 -19.95 -22.57 9.42
N ALA A 144 -21.15 -22.35 8.91
CA ALA A 144 -22.39 -22.95 9.45
C ALA A 144 -22.36 -24.49 9.29
N ILE A 145 -22.04 -24.99 8.10
CA ILE A 145 -21.91 -26.44 7.83
C ILE A 145 -20.83 -27.05 8.71
N PHE A 146 -19.64 -26.40 8.79
CA PHE A 146 -18.57 -26.84 9.67
C PHE A 146 -19.01 -26.90 11.13
N THR A 147 -19.64 -25.84 11.63
CA THR A 147 -20.12 -25.77 13.02
C THR A 147 -21.10 -26.89 13.32
N TRP A 148 -22.10 -27.10 12.45
CA TRP A 148 -23.07 -28.19 12.60
C TRP A 148 -22.39 -29.57 12.65
N PHE A 149 -21.52 -29.85 11.68
CA PHE A 149 -20.78 -31.12 11.63
C PHE A 149 -19.87 -31.32 12.83
N PHE A 150 -19.12 -30.28 13.22
CA PHE A 150 -18.21 -30.30 14.37
C PHE A 150 -18.99 -30.57 15.67
N MET A 151 -20.08 -29.88 15.91
CA MET A 151 -20.90 -30.06 17.11
C MET A 151 -21.48 -31.48 17.20
N LYS A 152 -21.93 -32.04 16.06
CA LYS A 152 -22.46 -33.40 15.98
C LYS A 152 -21.41 -34.49 16.26
N THR A 153 -20.18 -34.30 15.73
CA THR A 153 -19.16 -35.36 15.74
C THR A 153 -18.19 -35.31 16.91
N THR A 154 -18.16 -34.22 17.68
CA THR A 154 -17.13 -34.01 18.73
C THR A 154 -17.66 -33.99 20.17
N LYS A 155 -18.93 -34.39 20.43
CA LYS A 155 -19.61 -34.24 21.75
C LYS A 155 -18.75 -34.70 22.94
N GLU A 156 -18.09 -35.84 22.84
CA GLU A 156 -17.24 -36.43 23.90
C GLU A 156 -15.80 -36.65 23.44
N SER A 157 -15.36 -35.85 22.52
CA SER A 157 -14.11 -36.09 21.76
C SER A 157 -12.87 -36.27 22.62
N PHE A 158 -12.76 -35.58 23.75
CA PHE A 158 -11.56 -35.56 24.58
C PHE A 158 -11.71 -36.32 25.92
N ILE A 159 -12.93 -36.71 26.33
CA ILE A 159 -13.20 -37.30 27.63
C ILE A 159 -12.33 -38.54 27.88
N LYS A 160 -12.29 -39.50 26.94
CA LYS A 160 -11.48 -40.74 27.05
C LYS A 160 -9.99 -40.45 27.24
N VAL A 161 -9.46 -39.40 26.62
CA VAL A 161 -8.05 -38.99 26.77
C VAL A 161 -7.84 -38.36 28.15
N LEU A 162 -8.72 -37.48 28.59
CA LEU A 162 -8.63 -36.77 29.88
C LEU A 162 -8.83 -37.69 31.07
N GLN A 163 -9.56 -38.80 30.92
CA GLN A 163 -9.75 -39.84 31.92
C GLN A 163 -8.62 -40.89 31.99
N SER A 164 -7.71 -40.90 31.01
CA SER A 164 -6.56 -41.80 31.04
C SER A 164 -5.58 -41.39 32.17
N PRO A 165 -4.79 -42.36 32.70
CA PRO A 165 -3.89 -42.11 33.82
C PRO A 165 -2.93 -40.93 33.57
N LEU A 166 -2.80 -40.01 34.57
CA LEU A 166 -1.97 -38.82 34.47
C LEU A 166 -0.52 -39.16 34.12
N LYS A 167 0.03 -40.21 34.70
CA LYS A 167 1.40 -40.69 34.41
C LYS A 167 1.61 -40.98 32.91
N GLN A 168 0.64 -41.59 32.24
CA GLN A 168 0.72 -41.87 30.81
C GLN A 168 0.64 -40.59 29.98
N ARG A 169 -0.15 -39.60 30.41
CA ARG A 169 -0.28 -38.31 29.70
C ARG A 169 1.00 -37.49 29.83
N VAL A 170 1.57 -37.44 31.03
CA VAL A 170 2.83 -36.73 31.32
C VAL A 170 4.01 -37.38 30.58
N LEU A 171 4.05 -38.70 30.48
CA LEU A 171 5.09 -39.42 29.72
C LEU A 171 5.15 -38.99 28.27
N TRP A 172 3.99 -38.71 27.65
CA TRP A 172 3.89 -38.28 26.25
C TRP A 172 4.08 -36.76 26.06
N PHE A 173 4.07 -35.98 27.12
CA PHE A 173 4.19 -34.53 27.04
C PHE A 173 5.50 -34.10 26.37
N LEU A 174 6.64 -34.55 26.91
CA LEU A 174 7.95 -34.12 26.40
C LEU A 174 8.19 -34.52 24.94
N PRO A 175 7.95 -35.78 24.49
CA PRO A 175 8.08 -36.13 23.08
C PRO A 175 7.18 -35.31 22.17
N LEU A 176 5.92 -35.06 22.57
CA LEU A 176 4.99 -34.26 21.76
C LEU A 176 5.35 -32.77 21.77
N ALA A 177 5.83 -32.23 22.91
CA ALA A 177 6.30 -30.86 22.99
C ALA A 177 7.54 -30.63 22.09
N ILE A 178 8.48 -31.58 22.07
CA ILE A 178 9.63 -31.54 21.15
C ILE A 178 9.17 -31.58 19.68
N LEU A 179 8.21 -32.47 19.37
CA LEU A 179 7.67 -32.55 17.99
C LEU A 179 7.00 -31.25 17.57
N LEU A 180 6.17 -30.65 18.43
CA LEU A 180 5.55 -29.35 18.15
C LEU A 180 6.61 -28.23 18.04
N PHE A 181 7.62 -28.24 18.89
CA PHE A 181 8.73 -27.28 18.80
C PHE A 181 9.48 -27.39 17.47
N LEU A 182 9.79 -28.61 17.02
CA LEU A 182 10.40 -28.84 15.71
C LEU A 182 9.48 -28.40 14.58
N GLY A 183 8.17 -28.63 14.69
CA GLY A 183 7.17 -28.16 13.76
C GLY A 183 7.09 -26.63 13.69
N ILE A 184 7.16 -25.93 14.82
CA ILE A 184 7.20 -24.45 14.87
C ILE A 184 8.51 -23.93 14.26
N ARG A 185 9.63 -24.56 14.63
CA ARG A 185 10.92 -24.16 14.08
C ARG A 185 11.03 -24.42 12.58
N SER A 186 10.52 -25.53 12.09
CA SER A 186 10.48 -25.97 10.67
C SER A 186 11.78 -25.73 9.90
N SER A 187 12.93 -25.77 10.60
CA SER A 187 14.27 -25.59 10.04
C SER A 187 15.30 -26.28 10.90
N LEU A 188 16.24 -26.96 10.28
CA LEU A 188 17.43 -27.54 10.93
C LEU A 188 18.61 -26.56 10.95
N GLY A 189 18.50 -25.44 10.24
CA GLY A 189 19.54 -24.41 10.19
C GLY A 189 19.65 -23.57 11.47
N HIS A 190 20.56 -22.60 11.48
CA HIS A 190 20.78 -21.72 12.64
C HIS A 190 19.54 -20.89 13.02
N ARG A 191 18.70 -20.50 12.05
CA ARG A 191 17.48 -19.70 12.27
C ARG A 191 16.22 -20.53 12.04
N PRO A 192 15.12 -20.25 12.78
CA PRO A 192 13.83 -20.84 12.49
C PRO A 192 13.32 -20.39 11.11
N ALA A 193 12.46 -21.20 10.50
CA ALA A 193 11.79 -20.83 9.25
C ALA A 193 10.97 -19.55 9.42
N ASN A 194 10.88 -18.76 8.37
CA ASN A 194 10.13 -17.52 8.32
C ASN A 194 9.40 -17.36 6.98
N ILE A 195 8.75 -16.22 6.73
CA ILE A 195 7.94 -16.00 5.53
C ILE A 195 8.76 -16.12 4.23
N SER A 196 10.07 -15.86 4.28
CA SER A 196 10.96 -15.99 3.12
C SER A 196 11.16 -17.43 2.68
N ASP A 197 10.89 -18.41 3.55
CA ASP A 197 10.92 -19.83 3.20
C ASP A 197 9.80 -20.23 2.20
N ALA A 198 8.80 -19.37 2.02
CA ALA A 198 7.78 -19.52 1.00
C ALA A 198 8.19 -18.93 -0.36
N MET A 199 9.32 -18.22 -0.42
CA MET A 199 9.82 -17.56 -1.64
C MET A 199 10.85 -18.43 -2.32
N TYR A 200 10.42 -19.24 -3.28
CA TYR A 200 11.28 -20.17 -4.01
C TYR A 200 11.30 -19.91 -5.53
N SER A 201 10.42 -19.05 -6.01
CA SER A 201 10.23 -18.74 -7.43
C SER A 201 10.41 -17.25 -7.71
N THR A 202 10.82 -16.91 -8.93
CA THR A 202 10.75 -15.56 -9.46
C THR A 202 9.33 -15.12 -9.76
N ASN A 203 8.41 -16.08 -9.99
CA ASN A 203 6.99 -15.80 -10.11
C ASN A 203 6.40 -15.50 -8.73
N ARG A 204 5.91 -14.26 -8.57
CA ARG A 204 5.36 -13.78 -7.31
C ARG A 204 4.10 -14.54 -6.89
N ILE A 205 3.25 -14.93 -7.84
CA ILE A 205 1.99 -15.62 -7.55
C ILE A 205 2.25 -16.99 -6.91
N LEU A 206 3.23 -17.75 -7.40
CA LEU A 206 3.63 -19.00 -6.78
C LEU A 206 4.09 -18.81 -5.33
N ASN A 207 4.85 -17.76 -5.07
CA ASN A 207 5.28 -17.43 -3.71
C ASN A 207 4.08 -17.08 -2.80
N GLU A 208 3.07 -16.39 -3.32
CA GLU A 208 1.85 -16.08 -2.57
C GLU A 208 0.97 -17.32 -2.35
N VAL A 209 0.84 -18.21 -3.34
CA VAL A 209 0.13 -19.50 -3.20
C VAL A 209 0.77 -20.37 -2.11
N THR A 210 2.10 -20.34 -2.00
CA THR A 210 2.87 -21.13 -1.03
C THR A 210 2.58 -20.76 0.42
N LYS A 211 2.30 -19.50 0.72
CA LYS A 211 1.97 -19.01 2.07
C LYS A 211 0.61 -19.55 2.56
N ASN A 212 0.30 -19.35 3.83
CA ASN A 212 -1.06 -19.43 4.35
C ASN A 212 -1.46 -18.10 5.00
N SER A 213 -2.77 -17.84 5.06
CA SER A 213 -3.31 -16.54 5.45
C SER A 213 -3.01 -16.18 6.91
N LEU A 214 -3.13 -17.16 7.81
CA LEU A 214 -2.91 -16.89 9.24
C LEU A 214 -1.45 -16.59 9.55
N TYR A 215 -0.50 -17.31 8.95
CA TYR A 215 0.93 -17.02 9.12
C TYR A 215 1.29 -15.65 8.54
N SER A 216 0.75 -15.33 7.34
CA SER A 216 1.01 -14.06 6.68
C SER A 216 0.54 -12.86 7.51
N VAL A 217 -0.68 -12.91 8.05
CA VAL A 217 -1.21 -11.87 8.94
C VAL A 217 -0.46 -11.84 10.28
N GLY A 218 -0.22 -13.00 10.89
CA GLY A 218 0.54 -13.09 12.15
C GLY A 218 1.95 -12.52 12.02
N TYR A 219 2.63 -12.84 10.91
CA TYR A 219 3.95 -12.28 10.60
C TYR A 219 3.86 -10.76 10.36
N ALA A 220 2.83 -10.30 9.67
CA ALA A 220 2.62 -8.87 9.43
C ALA A 220 2.42 -8.09 10.73
N ILE A 221 1.62 -8.62 11.68
CA ILE A 221 1.44 -8.03 13.02
C ILE A 221 2.77 -7.99 13.79
N TYR A 222 3.49 -9.11 13.79
CA TYR A 222 4.80 -9.21 14.44
C TYR A 222 5.81 -8.24 13.84
N ALA A 223 5.88 -8.21 12.52
CA ALA A 223 6.73 -7.29 11.78
C ALA A 223 6.34 -5.83 12.10
N ASN A 224 5.06 -5.48 12.04
CA ASN A 224 4.58 -4.12 12.28
C ASN A 224 4.93 -3.60 13.70
N LYS A 225 4.84 -4.44 14.74
CA LYS A 225 5.32 -4.09 16.09
C LYS A 225 6.84 -3.88 16.15
N LYS A 226 7.61 -4.58 15.32
CA LYS A 226 9.06 -4.44 15.21
C LYS A 226 9.52 -3.35 14.25
N TYR A 227 8.67 -2.93 13.29
CA TYR A 227 9.02 -1.98 12.23
C TYR A 227 9.34 -0.57 12.74
N SER A 228 9.19 -0.28 14.01
CA SER A 228 9.59 1.02 14.54
C SER A 228 11.10 1.27 14.56
N THR A 229 11.99 0.25 14.61
CA THR A 229 13.46 0.45 14.59
C THR A 229 14.30 -0.80 14.26
N LYS A 230 13.74 -2.01 14.34
CA LYS A 230 14.50 -3.27 14.17
C LYS A 230 14.29 -3.96 12.81
N ALA A 231 13.20 -3.68 12.13
CA ALA A 231 12.82 -4.37 10.90
C ALA A 231 13.64 -3.94 9.68
N ILE A 232 14.18 -2.74 9.70
CA ILE A 232 15.16 -2.28 8.73
C ILE A 232 16.36 -3.22 8.63
N LYS A 233 16.74 -3.85 9.73
CA LYS A 233 17.79 -4.87 9.75
C LYS A 233 17.45 -6.10 8.90
N LEU A 234 16.17 -6.30 8.54
CA LEU A 234 15.73 -7.41 7.68
C LEU A 234 16.11 -7.19 6.21
N TYR A 235 16.25 -5.94 5.77
CA TYR A 235 16.67 -5.60 4.42
C TYR A 235 18.19 -5.67 4.24
N GLY A 236 18.95 -5.47 5.31
CA GLY A 236 20.40 -5.48 5.29
C GLY A 236 21.02 -4.53 6.32
N LYS A 237 22.33 -4.35 6.24
CA LYS A 237 23.10 -3.47 7.12
C LYS A 237 23.93 -2.49 6.30
N MET A 238 23.89 -1.23 6.69
CA MET A 238 24.69 -0.15 6.13
C MET A 238 24.81 0.95 7.19
N SER A 239 25.90 1.69 7.22
CA SER A 239 25.98 2.90 8.05
C SER A 239 25.04 3.98 7.50
N ILE A 240 24.54 4.84 8.37
CA ILE A 240 23.64 5.92 7.94
C ILE A 240 24.38 6.93 7.05
N ASP A 241 25.65 7.18 7.33
CA ASP A 241 26.44 8.11 6.52
C ASP A 241 26.70 7.55 5.10
N GLU A 242 26.95 6.25 4.96
CA GLU A 242 27.00 5.60 3.65
C GLU A 242 25.64 5.69 2.94
N ALA A 243 24.54 5.41 3.64
CA ALA A 243 23.20 5.50 3.07
C ALA A 243 22.89 6.91 2.54
N LYS A 244 23.19 7.95 3.32
CA LYS A 244 23.03 9.36 2.90
C LYS A 244 23.89 9.68 1.68
N LYS A 245 25.17 9.32 1.69
CA LYS A 245 26.09 9.56 0.57
C LYS A 245 25.59 8.91 -0.71
N ARG A 246 25.09 7.68 -0.63
CA ARG A 246 24.53 6.96 -1.78
C ARG A 246 23.24 7.60 -2.28
N MET A 247 22.33 7.98 -1.36
CA MET A 247 21.09 8.68 -1.73
C MET A 247 21.37 10.02 -2.39
N ASN A 248 22.27 10.86 -1.82
CA ASN A 248 22.63 12.15 -2.40
C ASN A 248 23.17 11.96 -3.83
N ARG A 249 24.10 11.03 -4.02
CA ARG A 249 24.65 10.72 -5.35
C ARG A 249 23.54 10.33 -6.34
N ARG A 250 22.61 9.46 -5.95
CA ARG A 250 21.54 8.98 -6.83
C ARG A 250 20.45 10.01 -7.07
N LEU A 251 20.23 10.89 -6.13
CA LEU A 251 19.28 11.99 -6.27
C LEU A 251 19.90 13.22 -6.93
N GLY A 252 21.20 13.24 -7.25
CA GLY A 252 21.87 14.42 -7.81
C GLY A 252 22.02 15.58 -6.81
N ILE A 253 21.85 15.31 -5.50
CA ILE A 253 21.94 16.34 -4.46
C ILE A 253 23.41 16.63 -4.16
N LYS A 254 23.84 17.87 -4.44
CA LYS A 254 25.18 18.38 -4.17
C LYS A 254 25.19 19.16 -2.86
N GLY A 255 26.21 18.94 -2.04
CA GLY A 255 26.50 19.74 -0.84
C GLY A 255 26.56 18.93 0.45
N ASP A 256 27.48 19.33 1.31
CA ASP A 256 27.80 18.70 2.60
C ASP A 256 27.08 19.37 3.80
N ASP A 257 25.88 19.94 3.61
CA ASP A 257 25.15 20.57 4.71
C ASP A 257 24.58 19.52 5.70
N LEU A 258 25.52 18.70 6.22
CA LEU A 258 25.25 17.68 7.24
C LEU A 258 24.74 18.26 8.57
N ASN A 259 24.88 19.59 8.76
CA ASN A 259 24.44 20.31 9.95
C ASN A 259 23.05 20.93 9.82
N ALA A 260 22.44 20.91 8.64
CA ALA A 260 21.08 21.41 8.48
C ALA A 260 20.06 20.58 9.27
N SER A 261 18.98 21.20 9.67
CA SER A 261 17.85 20.54 10.35
C SER A 261 17.27 19.38 9.52
N SER A 262 17.35 19.48 8.18
CA SER A 262 17.09 18.43 7.21
C SER A 262 18.38 17.99 6.52
N THR A 263 18.57 16.69 6.37
CA THR A 263 19.75 16.07 5.75
C THR A 263 19.82 16.30 4.24
N PHE A 264 18.71 16.61 3.56
CA PHE A 264 18.58 16.77 2.11
C PHE A 264 18.12 18.17 1.71
N SER A 265 18.09 19.13 2.67
CA SER A 265 17.70 20.50 2.39
C SER A 265 18.76 21.19 1.55
N ARG A 266 18.32 21.83 0.48
CA ARG A 266 19.17 22.57 -0.44
C ARG A 266 18.43 23.73 -1.08
N LEU A 267 19.17 24.75 -1.49
CA LEU A 267 18.62 25.84 -2.29
C LEU A 267 18.46 25.38 -3.75
N GLU A 268 17.25 25.39 -4.23
CA GLU A 268 16.91 25.17 -5.63
C GLU A 268 16.68 26.52 -6.33
N LYS A 269 17.44 26.73 -7.39
CA LYS A 269 17.31 27.92 -8.22
C LYS A 269 16.10 27.76 -9.14
N THR A 270 15.39 28.89 -9.35
CA THR A 270 14.27 28.87 -10.31
C THR A 270 14.76 29.07 -11.74
N HIS A 271 14.10 28.36 -12.67
CA HIS A 271 14.26 28.57 -14.12
C HIS A 271 13.23 29.57 -14.68
N PHE A 272 12.28 30.01 -13.84
CA PHE A 272 11.15 30.83 -14.23
C PHE A 272 10.97 32.01 -13.27
N ALA A 273 11.71 33.09 -13.49
CA ALA A 273 11.54 34.29 -12.66
C ALA A 273 10.12 34.89 -12.81
N SER A 274 9.47 35.19 -11.70
CA SER A 274 8.15 35.82 -11.67
C SER A 274 8.16 37.00 -10.71
N SER A 275 7.65 38.15 -11.18
CA SER A 275 7.43 39.34 -10.34
C SER A 275 6.16 39.23 -9.46
N LYS A 276 5.25 38.33 -9.82
CA LYS A 276 4.00 38.08 -9.09
C LYS A 276 4.04 36.72 -8.40
N LYS A 277 3.44 36.63 -7.22
CA LYS A 277 3.18 35.35 -6.56
C LYS A 277 2.11 34.59 -7.32
N LYS A 278 2.46 33.43 -7.85
CA LYS A 278 1.51 32.52 -8.50
C LYS A 278 0.92 31.57 -7.46
N ASN A 279 -0.37 31.24 -7.61
CA ASN A 279 -1.00 30.20 -6.81
C ASN A 279 -0.55 28.80 -7.27
N LEU A 280 -0.70 27.81 -6.40
CA LEU A 280 -0.45 26.39 -6.71
C LEU A 280 -1.68 25.56 -6.38
N VAL A 281 -2.21 24.84 -7.36
CA VAL A 281 -3.28 23.87 -7.15
C VAL A 281 -2.82 22.50 -7.63
N ILE A 282 -2.75 21.53 -6.74
CA ILE A 282 -2.47 20.13 -7.06
C ILE A 282 -3.80 19.37 -7.03
N PHE A 283 -4.24 18.88 -8.17
CA PHE A 283 -5.35 17.98 -8.31
C PHE A 283 -4.81 16.54 -8.24
N LEU A 284 -4.93 15.92 -7.08
CA LEU A 284 -4.48 14.56 -6.84
C LEU A 284 -5.61 13.60 -7.20
N GLN A 285 -5.41 12.84 -8.26
CA GLN A 285 -6.38 11.84 -8.73
C GLN A 285 -6.22 10.54 -7.96
N GLU A 286 -7.30 10.14 -7.29
CA GLU A 286 -7.37 8.84 -6.63
C GLU A 286 -7.20 7.71 -7.64
N SER A 287 -6.25 6.84 -7.40
CA SER A 287 -6.10 5.52 -8.03
C SER A 287 -6.11 5.52 -9.57
N LEU A 288 -5.55 6.53 -10.23
CA LEU A 288 -5.53 6.63 -11.68
C LEU A 288 -4.22 6.06 -12.29
N GLY A 289 -4.29 4.87 -12.87
CA GLY A 289 -3.18 4.28 -13.62
C GLY A 289 -3.11 4.77 -15.06
N TYR A 290 -1.89 4.77 -15.64
CA TYR A 290 -1.69 5.23 -17.02
C TYR A 290 -2.43 4.39 -18.06
N GLN A 291 -2.74 3.11 -17.77
CA GLN A 291 -3.52 2.23 -18.65
C GLN A 291 -4.95 2.75 -18.96
N PHE A 292 -5.47 3.67 -18.15
CA PHE A 292 -6.78 4.30 -18.39
C PHE A 292 -6.68 5.56 -19.25
N VAL A 293 -5.48 6.03 -19.59
CA VAL A 293 -5.29 7.22 -20.44
C VAL A 293 -5.65 6.87 -21.88
N SER A 294 -6.88 7.16 -22.27
CA SER A 294 -7.41 6.86 -23.60
C SER A 294 -8.52 7.84 -23.98
N GLN A 295 -8.83 7.93 -25.30
CA GLN A 295 -9.92 8.77 -25.80
C GLN A 295 -11.30 8.31 -25.30
N GLU A 296 -11.44 7.04 -24.99
CA GLU A 296 -12.69 6.47 -24.51
C GLU A 296 -12.93 6.76 -23.02
N ILE A 297 -11.87 6.67 -22.18
CA ILE A 297 -11.99 6.73 -20.72
C ILE A 297 -11.64 8.11 -20.18
N THR A 298 -10.57 8.75 -20.69
CA THR A 298 -10.05 10.03 -20.16
C THR A 298 -9.90 11.11 -21.24
N PRO A 299 -10.99 11.44 -21.99
CA PRO A 299 -10.93 12.43 -23.05
C PRO A 299 -10.57 13.84 -22.57
N GLU A 300 -10.97 14.23 -21.35
CA GLU A 300 -10.68 15.57 -20.82
C GLU A 300 -9.20 15.70 -20.45
N LEU A 301 -8.61 14.66 -19.86
CA LEU A 301 -7.17 14.61 -19.57
C LEU A 301 -6.35 14.70 -20.87
N LEU A 302 -6.79 14.04 -21.95
CA LEU A 302 -6.15 14.14 -23.27
C LEU A 302 -6.32 15.51 -23.93
N LYS A 303 -7.39 16.26 -23.63
CA LYS A 303 -7.50 17.66 -24.04
C LYS A 303 -6.47 18.52 -23.30
N LEU A 304 -6.34 18.35 -21.99
CA LEU A 304 -5.36 19.06 -21.17
C LEU A 304 -3.92 18.72 -21.58
N LYS A 305 -3.64 17.49 -22.01
CA LYS A 305 -2.33 17.10 -22.54
C LYS A 305 -1.83 18.05 -23.62
N LYS A 306 -2.72 18.50 -24.51
CA LYS A 306 -2.36 19.39 -25.64
C LYS A 306 -1.93 20.79 -25.21
N GLU A 307 -2.28 21.21 -23.99
CA GLU A 307 -2.02 22.56 -23.46
C GLU A 307 -1.01 22.55 -22.30
N SER A 308 -0.46 21.41 -21.94
CA SER A 308 0.30 21.21 -20.71
C SER A 308 1.72 20.71 -20.94
N LEU A 309 2.53 20.82 -19.93
CA LEU A 309 3.71 20.00 -19.78
C LEU A 309 3.25 18.61 -19.30
N TRP A 310 3.28 17.64 -20.20
CA TRP A 310 2.83 16.28 -19.97
C TRP A 310 4.01 15.35 -19.71
N PHE A 311 3.92 14.53 -18.65
CA PHE A 311 4.93 13.54 -18.30
C PHE A 311 4.53 12.16 -18.86
N ASN A 312 5.25 11.71 -19.90
CA ASN A 312 4.98 10.41 -20.52
C ASN A 312 5.46 9.22 -19.67
N ASP A 313 6.41 9.44 -18.78
CA ASP A 313 7.08 8.38 -18.00
C ASP A 313 7.11 8.75 -16.51
N ALA A 314 5.94 9.07 -15.92
CA ALA A 314 5.79 9.38 -14.50
C ALA A 314 5.36 8.15 -13.69
N TYR A 315 6.00 7.94 -12.54
CA TYR A 315 5.75 6.78 -11.68
C TYR A 315 5.43 7.18 -10.25
N SER A 316 4.46 6.47 -9.67
CA SER A 316 4.15 6.57 -8.24
C SER A 316 5.23 5.88 -7.39
N ASN A 317 5.37 6.31 -6.15
CA ASN A 317 6.33 5.71 -5.22
C ASN A 317 5.76 4.56 -4.37
N GLY A 318 4.47 4.27 -4.51
CA GLY A 318 3.80 3.23 -3.74
C GLY A 318 2.43 2.89 -4.28
N THR A 319 1.71 2.05 -3.57
CA THR A 319 0.42 1.47 -3.98
C THR A 319 -0.74 1.90 -3.09
N ARG A 320 -0.62 3.04 -2.39
CA ARG A 320 -1.62 3.55 -1.45
C ARG A 320 -1.59 5.07 -1.42
N SER A 321 -2.76 5.69 -1.28
CA SER A 321 -2.95 7.14 -1.28
C SER A 321 -2.06 7.87 -0.29
N VAL A 322 -1.85 7.33 0.91
CA VAL A 322 -0.93 7.93 1.92
C VAL A 322 0.52 8.03 1.46
N ARG A 323 0.95 7.27 0.45
CA ARG A 323 2.27 7.40 -0.17
C ARG A 323 2.27 8.40 -1.31
N GLY A 324 1.22 8.38 -2.13
CA GLY A 324 1.00 9.39 -3.15
C GLY A 324 0.88 10.79 -2.55
N ILE A 325 0.09 10.95 -1.47
CA ILE A 325 0.00 12.21 -0.72
C ILE A 325 1.37 12.68 -0.23
N ALA A 326 2.18 11.79 0.37
CA ALA A 326 3.53 12.16 0.82
C ALA A 326 4.45 12.53 -0.36
N GLY A 327 4.37 11.80 -1.48
CA GLY A 327 5.13 12.08 -2.70
C GLY A 327 4.79 13.45 -3.30
N THR A 328 3.51 13.77 -3.40
CA THR A 328 3.00 14.98 -4.06
C THR A 328 2.95 16.21 -3.18
N THR A 329 2.87 16.06 -1.84
CA THR A 329 2.81 17.22 -0.94
C THR A 329 4.12 17.51 -0.22
N ALA A 330 4.92 16.47 0.00
CA ALA A 330 6.19 16.57 0.74
C ALA A 330 7.41 16.19 -0.11
N GLY A 331 7.23 15.63 -1.30
CA GLY A 331 8.34 15.09 -2.09
C GLY A 331 9.09 13.96 -1.37
N PHE A 332 8.38 13.20 -0.54
CA PHE A 332 8.96 12.14 0.28
C PHE A 332 8.62 10.76 -0.28
N LEU A 333 9.63 9.91 -0.38
CA LEU A 333 9.49 8.56 -0.93
C LEU A 333 8.98 7.55 0.11
N ALA A 334 8.54 6.39 -0.36
CA ALA A 334 7.91 5.38 0.48
C ALA A 334 8.88 4.74 1.48
N VAL A 335 8.45 4.64 2.73
CA VAL A 335 9.17 3.99 3.84
C VAL A 335 8.61 2.59 4.14
N PRO A 336 9.41 1.69 4.74
CA PRO A 336 8.92 0.39 5.20
C PRO A 336 7.73 0.49 6.17
N GLY A 337 6.75 -0.39 6.00
CA GLY A 337 5.54 -0.44 6.82
C GLY A 337 4.49 0.61 6.44
N LYS A 338 3.78 1.19 7.44
CA LYS A 338 2.75 2.22 7.20
C LYS A 338 3.34 3.47 6.54
N GLY A 339 2.60 4.09 5.63
CA GLY A 339 2.96 5.39 5.04
C GLY A 339 3.13 6.49 6.10
N VAL A 340 4.01 7.46 5.83
CA VAL A 340 4.33 8.52 6.81
C VAL A 340 3.11 9.34 7.21
N VAL A 341 2.14 9.54 6.33
CA VAL A 341 0.88 10.25 6.63
C VAL A 341 0.13 9.63 7.82
N LYS A 342 0.18 8.29 7.97
CA LYS A 342 -0.47 7.56 9.07
C LYS A 342 0.33 7.53 10.38
N ARG A 343 1.62 7.90 10.36
CA ARG A 343 2.52 7.71 11.50
C ARG A 343 2.58 8.91 12.42
N THR A 344 2.73 8.67 13.72
CA THR A 344 2.67 9.72 14.76
C THR A 344 3.78 10.76 14.66
N LYS A 345 5.01 10.36 14.33
CA LYS A 345 6.17 11.28 14.30
C LYS A 345 6.13 12.29 13.15
N SER A 346 5.31 12.07 12.14
CA SER A 346 5.15 12.93 10.96
C SER A 346 3.87 13.77 10.99
N GLN A 347 3.05 13.67 12.05
CA GLN A 347 1.82 14.46 12.16
C GLN A 347 2.06 15.95 12.38
N ASN A 348 3.28 16.32 12.75
CA ASN A 348 3.69 17.71 12.85
C ASN A 348 5.18 17.83 12.49
N ASN A 349 5.57 19.04 12.10
CA ASN A 349 6.97 19.37 11.83
C ASN A 349 7.63 18.52 10.73
N PHE A 350 6.82 17.96 9.82
CA PHE A 350 7.27 17.32 8.58
C PHE A 350 7.23 18.32 7.43
N PHE A 351 8.14 18.23 6.47
CA PHE A 351 8.13 19.10 5.31
C PHE A 351 6.90 18.86 4.43
N THR A 352 6.28 19.97 3.96
CA THR A 352 5.28 20.00 2.89
C THR A 352 5.42 21.30 2.11
N PHE A 353 4.86 21.34 0.89
CA PHE A 353 4.83 22.60 0.11
C PHE A 353 4.06 23.71 0.85
N ALA A 354 3.02 23.37 1.60
CA ALA A 354 2.26 24.34 2.40
C ALA A 354 3.14 24.98 3.47
N LYS A 355 3.93 24.19 4.19
CA LYS A 355 4.89 24.71 5.17
C LYS A 355 5.97 25.59 4.53
N LEU A 356 6.41 25.23 3.30
CA LEU A 356 7.37 26.02 2.53
C LEU A 356 6.81 27.38 2.14
N LEU A 357 5.56 27.42 1.68
CA LEU A 357 4.92 28.63 1.14
C LEU A 357 4.32 29.53 2.23
N LYS A 358 4.05 29.00 3.43
CA LYS A 358 3.44 29.77 4.54
C LYS A 358 4.20 31.05 4.93
N PRO A 359 5.55 31.07 5.06
CA PRO A 359 6.29 32.30 5.35
C PRO A 359 6.17 33.39 4.27
N LEU A 360 5.78 32.98 3.04
CA LEU A 360 5.54 33.88 1.93
C LEU A 360 4.10 34.43 1.90
N GLY A 361 3.28 34.11 2.91
CA GLY A 361 1.92 34.59 3.07
C GLY A 361 0.87 33.79 2.28
N TYR A 362 1.20 32.61 1.80
CA TYR A 362 0.21 31.72 1.16
C TYR A 362 -0.78 31.19 2.19
N HIS A 363 -2.06 31.14 1.81
CA HIS A 363 -3.09 30.38 2.49
C HIS A 363 -3.19 28.98 1.86
N SER A 364 -2.91 27.94 2.64
CA SER A 364 -2.84 26.57 2.14
C SER A 364 -4.04 25.74 2.57
N LEU A 365 -4.67 25.04 1.62
CA LEU A 365 -5.89 24.28 1.89
C LEU A 365 -5.85 22.86 1.35
N PHE A 366 -6.52 21.96 2.07
CA PHE A 366 -6.80 20.59 1.66
C PHE A 366 -8.29 20.41 1.43
N LEU A 367 -8.68 19.97 0.24
CA LEU A 367 -10.07 19.71 -0.14
C LEU A 367 -10.25 18.22 -0.43
N TYR A 368 -11.26 17.62 0.21
CA TYR A 368 -11.59 16.21 0.07
C TYR A 368 -13.09 15.97 0.27
N GLY A 369 -13.73 15.25 -0.65
CA GLY A 369 -15.15 14.93 -0.54
C GLY A 369 -15.53 14.07 0.66
N GLY A 370 -14.61 13.27 1.19
CA GLY A 370 -14.79 12.37 2.32
C GLY A 370 -14.40 12.95 3.67
N GLU A 371 -14.16 12.06 4.64
CA GLU A 371 -13.76 12.43 6.00
C GLU A 371 -12.23 12.55 6.12
N ALA A 372 -11.69 13.73 6.37
CA ALA A 372 -10.25 13.97 6.48
C ALA A 372 -9.59 13.26 7.70
N ARG A 373 -10.37 12.76 8.67
CA ARG A 373 -9.83 11.92 9.75
C ARG A 373 -9.34 10.55 9.25
N PHE A 374 -9.85 10.09 8.09
CA PHE A 374 -9.40 8.85 7.48
C PHE A 374 -7.88 8.93 7.22
N ASP A 375 -7.16 7.83 7.49
CA ASP A 375 -5.71 7.70 7.31
C ASP A 375 -4.87 8.80 7.97
N ASN A 376 -5.41 9.49 9.01
CA ASN A 376 -4.80 10.62 9.72
C ASN A 376 -4.53 11.86 8.85
N MET A 377 -5.18 11.99 7.70
CA MET A 377 -4.98 13.12 6.77
C MET A 377 -5.20 14.47 7.45
N ARG A 378 -6.25 14.62 8.27
CA ARG A 378 -6.51 15.87 9.02
C ARG A 378 -5.31 16.31 9.85
N SER A 379 -4.76 15.39 10.67
CA SER A 379 -3.59 15.69 11.50
C SER A 379 -2.35 15.98 10.66
N TRP A 380 -2.16 15.22 9.57
CA TRP A 380 -1.05 15.41 8.64
C TRP A 380 -1.08 16.81 8.03
N PHE A 381 -2.20 17.23 7.46
CA PHE A 381 -2.28 18.53 6.79
C PHE A 381 -2.18 19.70 7.76
N LEU A 382 -3.00 19.74 8.81
CA LEU A 382 -2.98 20.84 9.79
C LEU A 382 -1.64 20.93 10.53
N GLY A 383 -1.06 19.79 10.91
CA GLY A 383 0.22 19.77 11.62
C GLY A 383 1.43 20.12 10.76
N ASN A 384 1.30 20.16 9.44
CA ASN A 384 2.39 20.37 8.50
C ASN A 384 2.17 21.56 7.54
N GLY A 385 1.45 22.59 7.99
CA GLY A 385 1.43 23.91 7.36
C GLY A 385 0.18 24.27 6.60
N PHE A 386 -0.76 23.36 6.39
CA PHE A 386 -2.06 23.68 5.81
C PHE A 386 -2.90 24.47 6.81
N ASP A 387 -3.57 25.51 6.35
CA ASP A 387 -4.36 26.42 7.18
C ASP A 387 -5.84 26.01 7.25
N GLU A 388 -6.34 25.36 6.20
CA GLU A 388 -7.76 25.06 6.04
C GLU A 388 -7.97 23.63 5.53
N ILE A 389 -8.99 22.96 6.06
CA ILE A 389 -9.49 21.68 5.54
C ILE A 389 -10.96 21.84 5.18
N ILE A 390 -11.29 21.54 3.93
CA ILE A 390 -12.66 21.41 3.43
C ILE A 390 -12.92 19.92 3.21
N GLU A 391 -13.81 19.34 4.01
CA GLU A 391 -14.12 17.90 3.98
C GLU A 391 -15.62 17.65 3.82
N GLY A 392 -16.05 16.41 3.69
CA GLY A 392 -17.42 16.00 3.38
C GLY A 392 -18.53 16.79 4.07
N LYS A 393 -18.40 17.11 5.37
CA LYS A 393 -19.38 17.90 6.15
C LYS A 393 -19.49 19.37 5.71
N ASP A 394 -18.51 19.91 4.98
CA ASP A 394 -18.45 21.29 4.56
C ASP A 394 -19.11 21.51 3.18
N PHE A 395 -19.54 20.43 2.53
CA PHE A 395 -20.29 20.44 1.27
C PHE A 395 -21.78 20.58 1.58
N LYS A 396 -22.30 21.79 1.41
CA LYS A 396 -23.74 22.06 1.59
C LYS A 396 -24.51 21.64 0.34
N ASN A 397 -25.48 20.74 0.49
CA ASN A 397 -26.32 20.24 -0.60
C ASN A 397 -25.49 19.69 -1.80
N PRO A 398 -24.64 18.71 -1.58
CA PRO A 398 -23.88 18.10 -2.67
C PRO A 398 -24.85 17.49 -3.71
N ALA A 399 -24.48 17.57 -4.99
CA ALA A 399 -25.28 16.99 -6.08
C ALA A 399 -25.36 15.46 -5.96
N TYR A 400 -24.31 14.84 -5.41
CA TYR A 400 -24.27 13.40 -5.16
C TYR A 400 -23.33 13.07 -4.00
N VAL A 401 -23.75 12.14 -3.16
CA VAL A 401 -22.91 11.58 -2.08
C VAL A 401 -22.68 10.11 -2.35
N ALA A 402 -21.43 9.79 -2.70
CA ALA A 402 -20.95 8.43 -2.88
C ALA A 402 -20.59 7.78 -1.54
N THR A 403 -20.21 6.51 -1.55
CA THR A 403 -19.72 5.78 -0.36
C THR A 403 -18.55 6.51 0.34
N TRP A 404 -17.69 7.19 -0.42
CA TRP A 404 -16.52 7.90 0.08
C TRP A 404 -16.75 9.40 0.33
N GLY A 405 -17.95 9.90 0.16
CA GLY A 405 -18.31 11.30 0.45
C GLY A 405 -18.89 12.05 -0.74
N ALA A 406 -18.80 13.39 -0.70
CA ALA A 406 -19.26 14.24 -1.78
C ALA A 406 -18.52 13.93 -3.09
N SER A 407 -19.24 14.01 -4.20
CA SER A 407 -18.73 13.62 -5.52
C SER A 407 -17.55 14.50 -5.98
N ASP A 408 -16.78 14.01 -6.96
CA ASP A 408 -15.69 14.80 -7.55
C ASP A 408 -16.22 16.05 -8.27
N GLU A 409 -17.46 16.03 -8.80
CA GLU A 409 -18.13 17.21 -9.37
C GLU A 409 -18.39 18.28 -8.29
N ASP A 410 -18.82 17.87 -7.10
CA ASP A 410 -18.98 18.78 -5.96
C ASP A 410 -17.64 19.30 -5.45
N LEU A 411 -16.62 18.44 -5.41
CA LEU A 411 -15.25 18.80 -5.01
C LEU A 411 -14.70 19.92 -5.91
N VAL A 412 -14.79 19.78 -7.23
CA VAL A 412 -14.24 20.78 -8.17
C VAL A 412 -15.02 22.09 -8.14
N LYS A 413 -16.32 22.05 -7.97
CA LYS A 413 -17.16 23.24 -7.77
C LYS A 413 -16.74 23.99 -6.52
N LYS A 414 -16.61 23.29 -5.39
CA LYS A 414 -16.17 23.86 -4.11
C LYS A 414 -14.77 24.44 -4.18
N GLY A 415 -13.85 23.79 -4.90
CA GLY A 415 -12.53 24.31 -5.18
C GLY A 415 -12.57 25.64 -5.91
N ASN A 416 -13.28 25.72 -7.04
CA ASN A 416 -13.43 26.94 -7.82
C ASN A 416 -14.04 28.11 -7.03
N GLU A 417 -15.05 27.82 -6.19
CA GLU A 417 -15.66 28.80 -5.27
C GLU A 417 -14.62 29.34 -4.30
N ARG A 418 -13.92 28.46 -3.58
CA ARG A 418 -12.97 28.87 -2.53
C ARG A 418 -11.74 29.59 -3.09
N PHE A 419 -11.21 29.14 -4.20
CA PHE A 419 -10.08 29.81 -4.87
C PHE A 419 -10.44 31.22 -5.34
N SER A 420 -11.67 31.41 -5.84
CA SER A 420 -12.17 32.73 -6.23
C SER A 420 -12.32 33.69 -5.03
N GLU A 421 -12.76 33.17 -3.88
CA GLU A 421 -12.85 33.95 -2.64
C GLU A 421 -11.46 34.43 -2.20
N LEU A 422 -10.49 33.52 -2.09
CA LEU A 422 -9.11 33.84 -1.69
C LEU A 422 -8.45 34.83 -2.67
N TYR A 423 -8.68 34.66 -3.95
CA TYR A 423 -8.17 35.59 -4.96
C TYR A 423 -8.75 36.99 -4.82
N LYS A 424 -10.07 37.11 -4.55
CA LYS A 424 -10.73 38.40 -4.26
C LYS A 424 -10.20 39.03 -2.97
N GLU A 425 -9.82 38.25 -1.98
CA GLU A 425 -9.17 38.71 -0.74
C GLU A 425 -7.71 39.16 -0.96
N GLY A 426 -7.17 38.98 -2.17
CA GLY A 426 -5.76 39.30 -2.48
C GLY A 426 -4.75 38.36 -1.84
N LYS A 427 -5.19 37.17 -1.41
CA LYS A 427 -4.34 36.17 -0.74
C LYS A 427 -3.80 35.18 -1.76
N PRO A 428 -2.47 35.03 -1.92
CA PRO A 428 -1.92 33.90 -2.64
C PRO A 428 -2.28 32.60 -1.93
N PHE A 429 -2.62 31.57 -2.69
CA PHE A 429 -3.05 30.31 -2.11
C PHE A 429 -2.31 29.11 -2.70
N SER A 430 -2.25 28.03 -1.92
CA SER A 430 -1.81 26.73 -2.39
C SER A 430 -2.80 25.66 -1.93
N ALA A 431 -3.10 24.69 -2.79
CA ALA A 431 -4.14 23.72 -2.50
C ALA A 431 -3.75 22.31 -2.93
N LEU A 432 -4.22 21.32 -2.17
CA LEU A 432 -4.37 19.94 -2.61
C LEU A 432 -5.87 19.63 -2.69
N MET A 433 -6.35 19.31 -3.87
CA MET A 433 -7.68 18.74 -4.10
C MET A 433 -7.49 17.24 -4.33
N PHE A 434 -8.20 16.42 -3.55
CA PHE A 434 -8.08 14.96 -3.63
C PHE A 434 -9.42 14.34 -4.02
N SER A 435 -9.46 13.68 -5.19
CA SER A 435 -10.65 13.01 -5.70
C SER A 435 -10.94 11.72 -4.95
N SER A 436 -12.14 11.16 -5.10
CA SER A 436 -12.56 9.94 -4.41
C SER A 436 -13.34 8.95 -5.29
N SER A 437 -13.77 9.34 -6.49
CA SER A 437 -14.68 8.54 -7.31
C SER A 437 -14.07 7.21 -7.80
N ASN A 438 -12.75 7.14 -7.96
CA ASN A 438 -12.06 5.92 -8.40
C ASN A 438 -11.81 4.92 -7.27
N HIS A 439 -12.58 5.00 -6.19
CA HIS A 439 -12.50 4.05 -5.10
C HIS A 439 -13.69 3.08 -5.12
N SER A 440 -13.43 1.79 -4.84
CA SER A 440 -14.52 0.81 -4.69
C SER A 440 -15.55 1.28 -3.63
N PRO A 441 -16.85 1.16 -3.87
CA PRO A 441 -17.53 0.35 -4.89
C PRO A 441 -17.77 1.03 -6.25
N PHE A 442 -17.07 2.12 -6.59
CA PHE A 442 -17.13 2.82 -7.88
C PHE A 442 -18.52 3.42 -8.18
N ASP A 443 -19.18 3.88 -7.14
CA ASP A 443 -20.50 4.49 -7.25
C ASP A 443 -20.39 5.95 -7.74
N ILE A 444 -21.06 6.23 -8.84
CA ILE A 444 -21.06 7.53 -9.51
C ILE A 444 -22.51 8.00 -9.75
N PRO A 445 -22.76 9.32 -9.89
CA PRO A 445 -24.08 9.82 -10.20
C PRO A 445 -24.52 9.43 -11.63
N ALA A 446 -25.75 8.93 -11.76
CA ALA A 446 -26.29 8.52 -13.04
C ALA A 446 -26.45 9.70 -14.02
N GLY A 447 -26.24 9.44 -15.32
CA GLY A 447 -26.51 10.39 -16.41
C GLY A 447 -25.49 11.53 -16.54
N ARG A 448 -24.33 11.46 -15.87
CA ARG A 448 -23.27 12.47 -15.98
C ARG A 448 -22.30 12.18 -17.12
N ILE A 449 -22.09 10.92 -17.43
CA ILE A 449 -21.18 10.45 -18.47
C ILE A 449 -21.90 9.43 -19.37
N GLU A 450 -21.39 9.23 -20.56
CA GLU A 450 -21.68 8.02 -21.33
C GLU A 450 -20.84 6.88 -20.75
N GLU A 451 -21.52 5.94 -20.09
CA GLU A 451 -20.89 4.84 -19.38
C GLU A 451 -20.14 3.91 -20.36
N VAL A 452 -18.93 3.52 -20.02
CA VAL A 452 -18.13 2.50 -20.76
C VAL A 452 -18.80 1.15 -20.64
N ARG A 453 -19.28 0.81 -19.44
CA ARG A 453 -20.09 -0.38 -19.17
C ARG A 453 -21.43 0.04 -18.57
N LYS A 454 -22.47 -0.09 -19.39
CA LYS A 454 -23.83 0.38 -19.04
C LYS A 454 -24.39 -0.31 -17.81
N GLY A 455 -24.75 0.50 -16.80
CA GLY A 455 -25.38 0.04 -15.57
C GLY A 455 -24.47 -0.69 -14.60
N GLU A 456 -23.15 -0.66 -14.82
CA GLU A 456 -22.17 -1.30 -13.94
C GLU A 456 -21.41 -0.29 -13.10
N ASN A 457 -21.29 -0.55 -11.80
CA ASN A 457 -20.33 0.11 -10.93
C ASN A 457 -18.95 -0.52 -11.19
N CYS A 458 -18.18 0.08 -12.08
CA CYS A 458 -16.88 -0.43 -12.49
C CYS A 458 -15.81 0.67 -12.51
N VAL A 459 -14.56 0.27 -12.52
CA VAL A 459 -13.43 1.20 -12.47
C VAL A 459 -13.40 2.12 -13.70
N GLU A 460 -13.72 1.61 -14.89
CA GLU A 460 -13.70 2.38 -16.14
C GLU A 460 -14.73 3.51 -16.09
N ASN A 461 -15.94 3.27 -15.58
CA ASN A 461 -16.97 4.29 -15.42
C ASN A 461 -16.57 5.32 -14.36
N ALA A 462 -15.99 4.88 -13.25
CA ALA A 462 -15.54 5.76 -12.17
C ALA A 462 -14.37 6.67 -12.63
N VAL A 463 -13.40 6.12 -13.35
CA VAL A 463 -12.30 6.89 -13.95
C VAL A 463 -12.83 7.91 -14.96
N LYS A 464 -13.77 7.50 -15.82
CA LYS A 464 -14.39 8.42 -16.81
C LYS A 464 -15.17 9.54 -16.12
N TYR A 465 -15.84 9.25 -15.02
CA TYR A 465 -16.53 10.28 -14.24
C TYR A 465 -15.53 11.23 -13.54
N ALA A 466 -14.44 10.72 -13.00
CA ALA A 466 -13.39 11.57 -12.42
C ALA A 466 -12.73 12.46 -13.48
N ASP A 467 -12.51 11.93 -14.71
CA ASP A 467 -12.03 12.71 -15.86
C ASP A 467 -13.02 13.80 -16.27
N TYR A 468 -14.32 13.48 -16.30
CA TYR A 468 -15.38 14.47 -16.52
C TYR A 468 -15.32 15.60 -15.48
N ALA A 469 -15.12 15.26 -14.20
CA ALA A 469 -15.00 16.27 -13.14
C ALA A 469 -13.76 17.16 -13.34
N ILE A 470 -12.61 16.61 -13.76
CA ILE A 470 -11.43 17.40 -14.15
C ILE A 470 -11.79 18.35 -15.29
N GLY A 471 -12.46 17.87 -16.33
CA GLY A 471 -12.91 18.69 -17.44
C GLY A 471 -13.76 19.86 -16.97
N LYS A 472 -14.74 19.61 -16.09
CA LYS A 472 -15.59 20.64 -15.47
C LYS A 472 -14.78 21.64 -14.65
N PHE A 473 -13.80 21.16 -13.87
CA PHE A 473 -12.92 22.05 -13.13
C PHE A 473 -12.25 23.07 -14.04
N PHE A 474 -11.58 22.62 -15.09
CA PHE A 474 -10.84 23.52 -15.98
C PHE A 474 -11.76 24.37 -16.89
N GLU A 475 -12.91 23.84 -17.29
CA GLU A 475 -13.92 24.62 -18.03
C GLU A 475 -14.38 25.86 -17.23
N GLU A 476 -14.63 25.70 -15.93
CA GLU A 476 -15.04 26.80 -15.05
C GLU A 476 -13.84 27.65 -14.62
N ALA A 477 -12.73 27.03 -14.22
CA ALA A 477 -11.53 27.74 -13.77
C ALA A 477 -11.02 28.75 -14.81
N LYS A 478 -10.99 28.36 -16.09
CA LYS A 478 -10.54 29.24 -17.21
C LYS A 478 -11.36 30.52 -17.33
N LYS A 479 -12.60 30.56 -16.83
CA LYS A 479 -13.48 31.74 -16.81
C LYS A 479 -13.22 32.65 -15.60
N LEU A 480 -12.50 32.14 -14.58
CA LEU A 480 -12.31 32.81 -13.28
C LEU A 480 -10.99 33.57 -13.22
N PRO A 481 -10.95 34.75 -12.56
CA PRO A 481 -9.77 35.62 -12.57
C PRO A 481 -8.50 34.97 -12.01
N TYR A 482 -8.62 34.04 -11.06
CA TYR A 482 -7.47 33.39 -10.41
C TYR A 482 -6.70 32.46 -11.36
N TYR A 483 -7.33 31.97 -12.44
CA TYR A 483 -6.74 30.98 -13.35
C TYR A 483 -5.40 31.44 -13.94
N LYS A 484 -5.33 32.69 -14.41
CA LYS A 484 -4.13 33.26 -15.04
C LYS A 484 -2.93 33.44 -14.10
N ASP A 485 -3.17 33.43 -12.79
CA ASP A 485 -2.11 33.57 -11.78
C ASP A 485 -1.88 32.24 -11.05
N THR A 486 -2.27 31.10 -11.65
CA THR A 486 -2.21 29.79 -10.98
C THR A 486 -1.45 28.76 -11.81
N ILE A 487 -0.60 27.99 -11.14
CA ILE A 487 0.00 26.76 -11.66
C ILE A 487 -0.82 25.59 -11.16
N PHE A 488 -1.32 24.79 -12.07
CA PHE A 488 -2.09 23.58 -11.78
C PHE A 488 -1.25 22.34 -12.09
N VAL A 489 -1.34 21.36 -11.19
CA VAL A 489 -0.80 20.01 -11.37
C VAL A 489 -1.96 19.04 -11.36
N VAL A 490 -2.06 18.17 -12.34
CA VAL A 490 -2.93 16.97 -12.25
C VAL A 490 -2.02 15.77 -12.21
N ILE A 491 -2.13 14.97 -11.18
CA ILE A 491 -1.27 13.79 -10.96
C ILE A 491 -2.04 12.73 -10.19
N ALA A 492 -1.80 11.45 -10.50
CA ALA A 492 -2.37 10.38 -9.70
C ALA A 492 -1.53 10.11 -8.44
N ASP A 493 -2.21 9.67 -7.39
CA ASP A 493 -1.56 9.22 -6.16
C ASP A 493 -0.88 7.84 -6.33
N HIS A 494 -1.57 6.90 -6.95
CA HIS A 494 -1.10 5.56 -7.37
C HIS A 494 -2.08 4.98 -8.41
N ASN A 495 -1.82 3.76 -8.89
CA ASN A 495 -2.75 3.01 -9.73
C ASN A 495 -3.82 2.30 -8.88
N ILE A 496 -5.02 2.12 -9.40
CA ILE A 496 -6.16 1.48 -8.73
C ILE A 496 -5.81 0.10 -8.17
N ARG A 497 -5.06 -0.67 -8.93
CA ARG A 497 -4.63 -2.00 -8.55
C ARG A 497 -3.24 -2.27 -9.11
N VAL A 498 -2.29 -2.51 -8.22
CA VAL A 498 -0.95 -2.91 -8.61
C VAL A 498 -0.83 -4.42 -8.48
N TYR A 499 -0.73 -5.08 -9.61
CA TYR A 499 -0.64 -6.55 -9.74
C TYR A 499 0.28 -6.90 -10.92
N GLY A 500 0.71 -8.14 -10.99
CA GLY A 500 1.56 -8.64 -12.06
C GLY A 500 2.34 -9.88 -11.60
N ASP A 501 2.99 -10.55 -12.52
CA ASP A 501 3.73 -11.78 -12.26
C ASP A 501 5.18 -11.50 -11.85
N ASP A 502 5.69 -10.33 -12.23
CA ASP A 502 7.00 -9.85 -11.81
C ASP A 502 7.07 -9.61 -10.30
N ILE A 503 8.27 -9.74 -9.75
CA ILE A 503 8.56 -9.51 -8.32
C ILE A 503 8.12 -8.11 -7.86
N VAL A 504 8.20 -7.12 -8.75
CA VAL A 504 7.57 -5.81 -8.66
C VAL A 504 7.01 -5.48 -10.03
N PRO A 505 5.69 -5.33 -10.20
CA PRO A 505 5.07 -5.00 -11.48
C PRO A 505 5.27 -3.50 -11.79
N VAL A 506 6.42 -3.16 -12.34
CA VAL A 506 6.89 -1.77 -12.56
C VAL A 506 5.91 -0.97 -13.43
N ASN A 507 5.37 -1.59 -14.50
CA ASN A 507 4.38 -0.97 -15.39
C ASN A 507 3.12 -0.49 -14.65
N MET A 508 2.74 -1.17 -13.56
CA MET A 508 1.57 -0.81 -12.75
C MET A 508 1.84 0.36 -11.78
N PHE A 509 3.05 0.88 -11.71
CA PHE A 509 3.36 2.13 -11.02
C PHE A 509 3.31 3.35 -11.95
N HIS A 510 3.14 3.14 -13.25
CA HIS A 510 3.02 4.19 -14.25
C HIS A 510 1.70 4.96 -14.07
N ILE A 511 1.79 6.27 -13.91
CA ILE A 511 0.67 7.17 -13.62
C ILE A 511 0.69 8.39 -14.55
N PRO A 512 -0.46 8.97 -14.91
CA PRO A 512 -0.49 10.24 -15.60
C PRO A 512 -0.09 11.39 -14.67
N ALA A 513 0.65 12.36 -15.25
CA ALA A 513 0.97 13.62 -14.59
C ALA A 513 1.08 14.74 -15.64
N LEU A 514 0.60 15.94 -15.31
CA LEU A 514 0.75 17.14 -16.13
C LEU A 514 0.85 18.40 -15.25
N ILE A 515 1.45 19.43 -15.82
CA ILE A 515 1.47 20.79 -15.26
C ILE A 515 0.92 21.74 -16.33
N ILE A 516 -0.03 22.61 -15.93
CA ILE A 516 -0.66 23.59 -16.79
C ILE A 516 -0.79 24.93 -16.05
N GLY A 517 -0.70 26.05 -16.78
CA GLY A 517 -0.85 27.39 -16.22
C GLY A 517 -0.10 28.42 -17.05
N GLU A 518 -0.15 29.69 -16.65
CA GLU A 518 0.53 30.75 -17.37
C GLU A 518 2.06 30.55 -17.35
N GLY A 519 2.68 30.63 -18.53
CA GLY A 519 4.11 30.41 -18.71
C GLY A 519 4.52 28.94 -18.84
N VAL A 520 3.60 28.01 -18.69
CA VAL A 520 3.85 26.60 -18.95
C VAL A 520 3.68 26.34 -20.45
N LYS A 521 4.75 25.88 -21.11
CA LYS A 521 4.71 25.53 -22.53
C LYS A 521 4.20 24.10 -22.70
N ALA A 522 3.27 23.91 -23.63
CA ALA A 522 2.83 22.57 -24.03
C ALA A 522 4.02 21.79 -24.57
N LYS A 523 4.36 20.69 -23.90
CA LYS A 523 5.50 19.82 -24.22
C LYS A 523 5.32 18.45 -23.57
N GLU A 524 5.75 17.41 -24.26
CA GLU A 524 5.89 16.08 -23.68
C GLU A 524 7.29 15.89 -23.10
N TYR A 525 7.35 15.43 -21.85
CA TYR A 525 8.58 15.03 -21.16
C TYR A 525 8.68 13.51 -21.16
N ASN A 526 9.70 12.97 -21.84
CA ASN A 526 9.83 11.54 -22.14
C ASN A 526 10.84 10.80 -21.25
N SER A 527 11.44 11.49 -20.27
CA SER A 527 12.35 10.84 -19.33
C SER A 527 11.63 10.46 -18.06
N LEU A 528 12.18 9.46 -17.35
CA LEU A 528 11.64 8.95 -16.08
C LEU A 528 11.49 10.08 -15.06
N ALA A 529 10.29 10.21 -14.51
CA ALA A 529 9.95 11.17 -13.47
C ALA A 529 9.27 10.48 -12.28
N SER A 530 9.54 10.97 -11.08
CA SER A 530 8.88 10.58 -9.85
C SER A 530 7.86 11.63 -9.39
N GLN A 531 6.96 11.30 -8.48
CA GLN A 531 6.06 12.28 -7.87
C GLN A 531 6.81 13.46 -7.21
N PRO A 532 7.95 13.26 -6.50
CA PRO A 532 8.80 14.36 -6.04
C PRO A 532 9.30 15.29 -7.16
N ASP A 533 9.65 14.75 -8.34
CA ASP A 533 10.10 15.57 -9.46
C ASP A 533 8.99 16.46 -10.01
N VAL A 534 7.76 15.93 -10.09
CA VAL A 534 6.60 16.71 -10.53
C VAL A 534 6.31 17.84 -9.53
N LEU A 535 6.38 17.58 -8.22
CA LEU A 535 6.23 18.62 -7.20
C LEU A 535 7.33 19.69 -7.32
N ALA A 536 8.60 19.28 -7.44
CA ALA A 536 9.72 20.21 -7.59
C ALA A 536 9.59 21.08 -8.86
N THR A 537 9.12 20.48 -9.96
CA THR A 537 8.85 21.21 -11.22
C THR A 537 7.72 22.22 -11.05
N ALA A 538 6.65 21.87 -10.34
CA ALA A 538 5.55 22.79 -10.07
C ALA A 538 5.99 23.98 -9.20
N LEU A 539 6.84 23.74 -8.20
CA LEU A 539 7.42 24.80 -7.36
C LEU A 539 8.36 25.71 -8.16
N ASP A 540 9.12 25.18 -9.11
CA ASP A 540 9.98 25.93 -10.01
C ASP A 540 9.15 26.94 -10.84
N TYR A 541 7.99 26.53 -11.37
CA TYR A 541 7.07 27.43 -12.10
C TYR A 541 6.44 28.54 -11.24
N LEU A 542 6.52 28.48 -9.90
CA LEU A 542 6.15 29.60 -9.03
C LEU A 542 7.10 30.79 -9.16
N GLY A 543 8.30 30.58 -9.72
CA GLY A 543 9.23 31.62 -10.11
C GLY A 543 10.00 32.22 -8.93
N ALA A 544 10.23 31.46 -7.86
CA ALA A 544 11.02 31.83 -6.70
C ALA A 544 12.04 30.73 -6.36
N GLU A 545 13.16 31.14 -5.76
CA GLU A 545 14.13 30.17 -5.22
C GLU A 545 13.62 29.63 -3.88
N PHE A 546 13.73 28.32 -3.68
CA PHE A 546 13.26 27.64 -2.49
C PHE A 546 14.35 26.79 -1.85
N ASN A 547 14.40 26.80 -0.52
CA ASN A 547 15.20 25.84 0.24
C ASN A 547 14.29 24.72 0.75
N TYR A 548 14.48 23.49 0.23
CA TYR A 548 13.63 22.35 0.59
C TYR A 548 14.37 20.99 0.56
N PRO A 549 13.86 19.98 1.28
CA PRO A 549 14.44 18.63 1.32
C PRO A 549 13.84 17.66 0.29
N ILE A 550 13.07 18.11 -0.70
CA ILE A 550 12.37 17.23 -1.66
C ILE A 550 13.34 16.22 -2.28
N LEU A 551 12.93 14.95 -2.32
CA LEU A 551 13.74 13.83 -2.84
C LEU A 551 13.56 13.67 -4.36
N GLY A 552 13.65 14.77 -5.08
CA GLY A 552 13.53 14.91 -6.53
C GLY A 552 13.92 16.33 -6.94
N HIS A 553 13.99 16.59 -8.23
CA HIS A 553 14.35 17.88 -8.82
C HIS A 553 13.32 18.34 -9.85
N SER A 554 13.29 19.66 -10.11
CA SER A 554 12.65 20.17 -11.32
C SER A 554 13.24 19.48 -12.56
N ILE A 555 12.40 19.16 -13.54
CA ILE A 555 12.87 18.56 -14.81
C ILE A 555 13.75 19.51 -15.63
N PHE A 556 13.83 20.75 -15.24
CA PHE A 556 14.69 21.77 -15.86
C PHE A 556 16.07 21.84 -15.20
N SER A 557 16.23 21.22 -14.03
CA SER A 557 17.52 21.19 -13.32
C SER A 557 18.50 20.22 -13.98
N ASP A 558 19.75 20.65 -14.16
CA ASP A 558 20.84 19.81 -14.63
C ASP A 558 21.17 18.66 -13.64
N ASP A 559 20.76 18.77 -12.39
CA ASP A 559 20.96 17.78 -11.36
C ASP A 559 19.90 16.66 -11.35
N LYS A 560 18.82 16.81 -12.16
CA LYS A 560 17.74 15.83 -12.29
C LYS A 560 18.25 14.47 -12.75
N GLN A 561 17.93 13.43 -11.99
CA GLN A 561 18.30 12.05 -12.28
C GLN A 561 17.09 11.22 -12.73
N ASN A 562 17.29 10.30 -13.67
CA ASN A 562 16.27 9.36 -14.11
C ASN A 562 16.14 8.20 -13.11
N ILE A 563 15.47 8.48 -12.00
CA ILE A 563 15.33 7.55 -10.87
C ILE A 563 13.91 7.53 -10.33
N ASN A 564 13.44 6.36 -9.96
CA ASN A 564 12.23 6.21 -9.14
C ASN A 564 12.39 5.08 -8.13
N LEU A 565 11.84 5.26 -6.93
CA LEU A 565 11.73 4.24 -5.90
C LEU A 565 10.27 3.79 -5.80
N MET A 566 10.02 2.51 -6.02
CA MET A 566 8.71 1.89 -5.93
C MET A 566 8.64 0.96 -4.72
N GLN A 567 7.57 1.07 -3.94
CA GLN A 567 7.30 0.18 -2.83
C GLN A 567 6.08 -0.67 -3.13
N PHE A 568 6.30 -1.97 -3.28
CA PHE A 568 5.28 -2.98 -3.47
C PHE A 568 5.25 -3.95 -2.28
N ASN A 569 4.23 -3.83 -1.42
CA ASN A 569 4.16 -4.56 -0.16
C ASN A 569 5.41 -4.33 0.72
N GLU A 570 6.22 -5.37 0.96
CA GLU A 570 7.48 -5.27 1.69
C GLU A 570 8.70 -5.21 0.75
N THR A 571 8.49 -5.16 -0.55
CA THR A 571 9.53 -5.13 -1.58
C THR A 571 9.79 -3.69 -2.03
N TYR A 572 11.06 -3.35 -2.24
CA TYR A 572 11.49 -2.07 -2.79
C TYR A 572 12.21 -2.28 -4.10
N ALA A 573 11.84 -1.52 -5.11
CA ALA A 573 12.50 -1.49 -6.41
C ALA A 573 13.04 -0.08 -6.67
N LEU A 574 14.35 0.05 -6.79
CA LEU A 574 15.01 1.26 -7.22
C LEU A 574 15.28 1.16 -8.71
N ARG A 575 14.53 1.91 -9.52
CA ARG A 575 14.74 2.01 -10.96
C ARG A 575 15.65 3.20 -11.27
N VAL A 576 16.67 2.95 -12.09
CA VAL A 576 17.56 3.96 -12.67
C VAL A 576 17.62 3.69 -14.17
N ASN A 577 17.00 4.55 -14.98
CA ASN A 577 16.71 4.27 -16.39
C ASN A 577 15.98 2.92 -16.52
N ASP A 578 16.53 1.96 -17.25
CA ASP A 578 15.94 0.63 -17.46
C ASP A 578 16.48 -0.45 -16.51
N ILE A 579 17.36 -0.11 -15.58
CA ILE A 579 17.89 -1.06 -14.60
C ILE A 579 17.17 -0.91 -13.27
N VAL A 580 16.78 -2.04 -12.68
CA VAL A 580 15.99 -2.09 -11.45
C VAL A 580 16.70 -2.97 -10.42
N ALA A 581 17.04 -2.40 -9.27
CA ALA A 581 17.50 -3.18 -8.12
C ALA A 581 16.35 -3.42 -7.15
N VAL A 582 16.14 -4.69 -6.79
CA VAL A 582 15.06 -5.12 -5.90
C VAL A 582 15.62 -5.57 -4.56
N VAL A 583 15.04 -5.06 -3.47
CA VAL A 583 15.42 -5.36 -2.09
C VAL A 583 14.21 -5.87 -1.33
N GLN A 584 14.34 -7.03 -0.69
CA GLN A 584 13.30 -7.68 0.09
C GLN A 584 13.80 -8.05 1.49
N PRO A 585 12.90 -8.20 2.49
CA PRO A 585 13.29 -8.66 3.82
C PRO A 585 13.90 -10.06 3.80
N ASN A 586 15.08 -10.21 4.41
CA ASN A 586 15.81 -11.49 4.56
C ASN A 586 16.16 -12.21 3.24
N GLN A 587 16.15 -11.49 2.12
CA GLN A 587 16.59 -11.99 0.82
C GLN A 587 17.81 -11.23 0.34
N PRO A 588 18.72 -11.84 -0.44
CA PRO A 588 19.72 -11.11 -1.18
C PRO A 588 19.04 -10.16 -2.17
N ALA A 589 19.66 -9.00 -2.37
CA ALA A 589 19.18 -8.07 -3.39
C ALA A 589 19.42 -8.66 -4.79
N GLN A 590 18.61 -8.26 -5.75
CA GLN A 590 18.64 -8.74 -7.13
C GLN A 590 18.56 -7.58 -8.10
N THR A 591 19.17 -7.76 -9.27
CA THR A 591 19.15 -6.76 -10.35
C THR A 591 18.41 -7.29 -11.56
N TYR A 592 17.62 -6.42 -12.18
CA TYR A 592 16.81 -6.70 -13.35
C TYR A 592 16.99 -5.61 -14.40
N GLU A 593 16.75 -5.96 -15.64
CA GLU A 593 16.47 -5.02 -16.73
C GLU A 593 14.96 -4.92 -16.92
N TYR A 594 14.43 -3.70 -17.02
CA TYR A 594 13.03 -3.43 -17.31
C TYR A 594 12.88 -3.24 -18.81
N VAL A 595 12.31 -4.24 -19.47
CA VAL A 595 12.13 -4.25 -20.93
C VAL A 595 10.79 -4.88 -21.29
N ASN A 596 10.07 -4.24 -22.23
CA ASN A 596 8.73 -4.65 -22.66
C ASN A 596 7.76 -4.84 -21.47
N GLU A 597 7.78 -3.89 -20.54
CA GLU A 597 6.95 -3.87 -19.33
C GLU A 597 7.23 -4.99 -18.31
N HIS A 598 8.30 -5.77 -18.48
CA HIS A 598 8.68 -6.88 -17.61
C HIS A 598 10.08 -6.75 -17.04
N LEU A 599 10.28 -7.37 -15.86
CA LEU A 599 11.57 -7.49 -15.20
C LEU A 599 12.30 -8.76 -15.65
N LYS A 600 13.40 -8.61 -16.39
CA LYS A 600 14.29 -9.71 -16.78
C LYS A 600 15.49 -9.76 -15.84
N PRO A 601 15.76 -10.89 -15.16
CA PRO A 601 16.94 -11.01 -14.31
C PRO A 601 18.23 -10.82 -15.12
N ILE A 602 19.15 -10.02 -14.57
CA ILE A 602 20.47 -9.81 -15.14
C ILE A 602 21.56 -10.04 -14.10
N LYS A 603 22.81 -9.95 -14.52
CA LYS A 603 23.96 -10.04 -13.59
C LYS A 603 23.83 -9.00 -12.47
N HIS A 604 24.18 -9.41 -11.24
CA HIS A 604 24.15 -8.55 -10.06
C HIS A 604 24.92 -7.23 -10.29
N ASN A 605 24.23 -6.12 -10.04
CA ASN A 605 24.84 -4.80 -9.95
C ASN A 605 24.90 -4.41 -8.47
N SER A 606 25.99 -4.83 -7.82
CA SER A 606 26.16 -4.62 -6.37
C SER A 606 26.11 -3.14 -5.95
N GLU A 607 26.51 -2.22 -6.81
CA GLU A 607 26.42 -0.78 -6.53
C GLU A 607 24.97 -0.32 -6.51
N LEU A 608 24.14 -0.69 -7.49
CA LEU A 608 22.73 -0.31 -7.53
C LEU A 608 21.94 -1.01 -6.44
N GLU A 609 22.25 -2.28 -6.14
CA GLU A 609 21.62 -3.03 -5.03
C GLU A 609 21.90 -2.38 -3.67
N ARG A 610 23.15 -1.92 -3.46
CA ARG A 610 23.50 -1.15 -2.25
C ARG A 610 22.83 0.21 -2.22
N ASP A 611 22.63 0.86 -3.37
CA ASP A 611 21.90 2.12 -3.45
C ASP A 611 20.41 1.90 -3.10
N ALA A 612 19.77 0.85 -3.59
CA ALA A 612 18.39 0.49 -3.22
C ALA A 612 18.25 0.26 -1.69
N LEU A 613 19.20 -0.48 -1.10
CA LEU A 613 19.26 -0.64 0.37
C LEU A 613 19.44 0.71 1.07
N ALA A 614 20.27 1.61 0.54
CA ALA A 614 20.50 2.93 1.10
C ALA A 614 19.22 3.75 1.18
N PHE A 615 18.37 3.71 0.14
CA PHE A 615 17.07 4.38 0.16
C PHE A 615 16.17 3.82 1.27
N VAL A 616 16.04 2.50 1.40
CA VAL A 616 15.23 1.88 2.46
C VAL A 616 15.67 2.32 3.85
N LEU A 617 16.98 2.29 4.12
CA LEU A 617 17.55 2.64 5.42
C LEU A 617 17.51 4.14 5.68
N GLY A 618 17.87 4.95 4.68
CA GLY A 618 17.96 6.40 4.79
C GLY A 618 16.59 7.06 4.97
N LEU A 619 15.58 6.66 4.18
CA LEU A 619 14.21 7.17 4.31
C LEU A 619 13.63 6.87 5.70
N ASN A 620 13.84 5.67 6.20
CA ASN A 620 13.39 5.36 7.54
C ASN A 620 14.15 6.17 8.61
N TYR A 621 15.44 6.41 8.44
CA TYR A 621 16.21 7.27 9.34
C TYR A 621 15.65 8.70 9.34
N LEU A 622 15.36 9.27 8.18
CA LEU A 622 14.77 10.62 8.05
C LEU A 622 13.45 10.72 8.84
N TYR A 623 12.59 9.72 8.69
CA TYR A 623 11.34 9.64 9.44
C TYR A 623 11.60 9.45 10.95
N ASP A 624 12.39 8.43 11.33
CA ASP A 624 12.56 8.04 12.74
C ASP A 624 13.24 9.12 13.58
N LYS A 625 14.20 9.83 12.99
CA LYS A 625 14.94 10.95 13.61
C LYS A 625 14.32 12.31 13.34
N GLN A 626 13.16 12.36 12.67
CA GLN A 626 12.47 13.60 12.32
C GLN A 626 13.40 14.62 11.61
N LYS A 627 14.17 14.13 10.63
CA LYS A 627 15.14 14.91 9.87
C LYS A 627 14.61 15.38 8.52
N TYR A 628 13.31 15.28 8.26
CA TYR A 628 12.65 15.75 7.05
C TYR A 628 11.70 16.91 7.38
N ARG A 629 12.27 18.14 7.43
CA ARG A 629 11.56 19.34 7.95
C ARG A 629 11.51 20.45 6.93
#